data_9bbeb4c9ef6bcac15013315b87f4bc59
#
_entry.id   9bbeb4c9ef6bcac15013315b87f4bc59
#
_cell.length_a   1.000
_cell.length_b   1.000
_cell.length_c   1.000
_cell.angle_alpha   90.00
_cell.angle_beta   90.00
_cell.angle_gamma   90.00
#
_symmetry.space_group_name_H-M   'P 1'
#
loop_
_entity.id
_entity.type
_entity.pdbx_description
1 polymer ?
#
loop_
_entity_poly.entity_id
_entity_poly.type
_entity_poly.pdbx_seq_one_letter_code
_entity_poly.pdbx_strand_id
1 'polypeptide(L)'
;MSGATQRFAVVTGANKGIGLETVRQLASNGITVVLTARDEKRGLEAVEKLKQLGLSGKVLFHQLDVADPASVASLPDFIKTQFGKLDILVNNAGIGGVSTEQVDQSRTMNQTYELAEECLQINYYGAKRTAEALTPFLQLSNSPRIVNVSSSMGKLQSISNEWAKRILSDAENLTEDRIDEVLREFLKDFKEGSLESKGWPTFLSAYTVSKAAMNAYTRILAKKYPSFRINCVCPGYVKTDINYNSGILSVEEGAESSVRLALLPNDGPSGLFFVRSEVSSF
;
A
#
# COMPACT_ATOMS: atom_id res chain seq x y z
N MET A 1 14.59 34.43 4.57
CA MET A 1 14.02 33.14 5.05
C MET A 1 13.43 32.46 3.82
N SER A 2 14.08 31.42 3.29
CA SER A 2 13.51 30.63 2.19
C SER A 2 12.31 29.89 2.77
N GLY A 3 11.10 30.29 2.39
CA GLY A 3 9.90 29.59 2.80
C GLY A 3 10.03 28.10 2.42
N ALA A 4 9.83 27.20 3.37
CA ALA A 4 9.84 25.78 3.10
C ALA A 4 8.84 25.51 1.97
N THR A 5 9.30 24.88 0.87
CA THR A 5 8.46 24.58 -0.28
C THR A 5 7.32 23.67 0.17
N GLN A 6 6.06 24.08 -0.03
CA GLN A 6 4.87 23.30 0.32
C GLN A 6 4.95 21.90 -0.33
N ARG A 7 4.78 20.86 0.47
CA ARG A 7 4.74 19.46 0.01
C ARG A 7 3.31 18.94 0.04
N PHE A 8 3.01 18.06 -0.92
CA PHE A 8 1.69 17.47 -1.12
C PHE A 8 1.78 15.94 -1.08
N ALA A 9 0.87 15.33 -0.35
CA ALA A 9 0.81 13.87 -0.20
C ALA A 9 -0.57 13.32 -0.55
N VAL A 10 -0.60 12.09 -1.08
CA VAL A 10 -1.81 11.26 -1.21
C VAL A 10 -1.62 10.01 -0.36
N VAL A 11 -2.64 9.65 0.43
CA VAL A 11 -2.67 8.39 1.20
C VAL A 11 -3.92 7.62 0.83
N THR A 12 -3.75 6.40 0.30
CA THR A 12 -4.90 5.57 -0.11
C THR A 12 -5.49 4.78 1.05
N GLY A 13 -6.83 4.59 1.05
CA GLY A 13 -7.53 3.83 2.09
C GLY A 13 -7.35 4.42 3.49
N ALA A 14 -7.45 5.74 3.62
CA ALA A 14 -6.99 6.50 4.78
C ALA A 14 -8.10 6.99 5.72
N ASN A 15 -9.33 6.47 5.63
CA ASN A 15 -10.44 6.86 6.51
C ASN A 15 -10.38 6.21 7.91
N LYS A 16 -9.46 5.27 8.14
CA LYS A 16 -9.27 4.57 9.43
C LYS A 16 -7.87 3.95 9.55
N GLY A 17 -7.55 3.44 10.74
CA GLY A 17 -6.35 2.62 11.00
C GLY A 17 -5.04 3.33 10.65
N ILE A 18 -4.07 2.56 10.14
CA ILE A 18 -2.73 3.05 9.80
C ILE A 18 -2.79 4.20 8.78
N GLY A 19 -3.69 4.12 7.78
CA GLY A 19 -3.82 5.18 6.77
C GLY A 19 -4.25 6.51 7.35
N LEU A 20 -5.25 6.53 8.23
CA LEU A 20 -5.72 7.74 8.91
C LEU A 20 -4.63 8.35 9.78
N GLU A 21 -3.93 7.52 10.52
CA GLU A 21 -2.83 7.96 11.38
C GLU A 21 -1.63 8.46 10.56
N THR A 22 -1.34 7.83 9.41
CA THR A 22 -0.32 8.32 8.46
C THR A 22 -0.68 9.74 7.96
N VAL A 23 -1.96 9.99 7.63
CA VAL A 23 -2.43 11.33 7.26
C VAL A 23 -2.21 12.32 8.39
N ARG A 24 -2.59 11.94 9.64
CA ARG A 24 -2.42 12.79 10.82
C ARG A 24 -0.94 13.16 11.04
N GLN A 25 -0.06 12.17 11.00
CA GLN A 25 1.37 12.41 11.24
C GLN A 25 2.02 13.24 10.11
N LEU A 26 1.69 12.99 8.83
CA LEU A 26 2.18 13.81 7.71
C LEU A 26 1.68 15.25 7.82
N ALA A 27 0.40 15.45 8.14
CA ALA A 27 -0.15 16.79 8.32
C ALA A 27 0.45 17.50 9.56
N SER A 28 0.77 16.78 10.64
CA SER A 28 1.51 17.35 11.78
C SER A 28 2.91 17.84 11.40
N ASN A 29 3.51 17.26 10.35
CA ASN A 29 4.78 17.70 9.76
C ASN A 29 4.62 18.82 8.70
N GLY A 30 3.48 19.51 8.65
CA GLY A 30 3.24 20.64 7.77
C GLY A 30 2.92 20.28 6.31
N ILE A 31 2.69 18.99 6.00
CA ILE A 31 2.38 18.52 4.65
C ILE A 31 0.89 18.66 4.40
N THR A 32 0.50 19.15 3.23
CA THR A 32 -0.90 19.07 2.79
C THR A 32 -1.18 17.68 2.27
N VAL A 33 -2.16 17.00 2.89
CA VAL A 33 -2.44 15.57 2.62
C VAL A 33 -3.83 15.40 2.03
N VAL A 34 -3.94 14.69 0.93
CA VAL A 34 -5.20 14.17 0.39
C VAL A 34 -5.47 12.81 1.03
N LEU A 35 -6.43 12.78 1.94
CA LEU A 35 -7.02 11.58 2.48
C LEU A 35 -7.94 10.97 1.45
N THR A 36 -7.72 9.72 1.05
CA THR A 36 -8.63 9.07 0.11
C THR A 36 -9.28 7.83 0.71
N ALA A 37 -10.53 7.58 0.33
CA ALA A 37 -11.31 6.41 0.74
C ALA A 37 -12.41 6.13 -0.30
N ARG A 38 -12.80 4.85 -0.44
CA ARG A 38 -13.89 4.48 -1.35
C ARG A 38 -15.27 4.96 -0.87
N ASP A 39 -15.47 5.02 0.44
CA ASP A 39 -16.70 5.51 1.07
C ASP A 39 -16.53 7.01 1.37
N GLU A 40 -17.27 7.84 0.63
CA GLU A 40 -17.19 9.29 0.73
C GLU A 40 -17.58 9.80 2.12
N LYS A 41 -18.66 9.28 2.69
CA LYS A 41 -19.16 9.70 4.01
C LYS A 41 -18.10 9.48 5.09
N ARG A 42 -17.55 8.25 5.15
CA ARG A 42 -16.49 7.90 6.12
C ARG A 42 -15.21 8.70 5.90
N GLY A 43 -14.90 9.02 4.64
CA GLY A 43 -13.75 9.85 4.31
C GLY A 43 -13.92 11.28 4.80
N LEU A 44 -15.06 11.91 4.57
CA LEU A 44 -15.38 13.26 5.05
C LEU A 44 -15.41 13.33 6.58
N GLU A 45 -16.03 12.34 7.25
CA GLU A 45 -16.02 12.25 8.71
C GLU A 45 -14.59 12.16 9.29
N ALA A 46 -13.71 11.42 8.61
CA ALA A 46 -12.30 11.31 9.01
C ALA A 46 -11.56 12.65 8.87
N VAL A 47 -11.78 13.37 7.78
CA VAL A 47 -11.19 14.71 7.58
C VAL A 47 -11.65 15.68 8.65
N GLU A 48 -12.97 15.71 8.97
CA GLU A 48 -13.48 16.62 10.01
C GLU A 48 -12.87 16.33 11.39
N LYS A 49 -12.67 15.06 11.74
CA LYS A 49 -11.96 14.67 12.98
C LYS A 49 -10.51 15.19 12.99
N LEU A 50 -9.81 15.08 11.86
CA LEU A 50 -8.42 15.56 11.76
C LEU A 50 -8.32 17.09 11.81
N LYS A 51 -9.27 17.82 11.23
CA LYS A 51 -9.30 19.30 11.28
C LYS A 51 -9.40 19.84 12.71
N GLN A 52 -10.10 19.12 13.60
CA GLN A 52 -10.25 19.50 15.01
C GLN A 52 -8.94 19.43 15.81
N LEU A 53 -7.92 18.74 15.29
CA LEU A 53 -6.64 18.55 15.97
C LEU A 53 -5.65 19.72 15.80
N GLY A 54 -5.98 20.75 15.01
CA GLY A 54 -5.10 21.92 14.84
C GLY A 54 -3.77 21.58 14.17
N LEU A 55 -3.77 20.68 13.17
CA LEU A 55 -2.57 20.23 12.48
C LEU A 55 -1.91 21.36 11.69
N SER A 56 -0.58 21.32 11.56
CA SER A 56 0.20 22.34 10.84
C SER A 56 -0.04 22.32 9.32
N GLY A 57 -0.29 21.14 8.75
CA GLY A 57 -0.66 20.96 7.35
C GLY A 57 -2.17 20.84 7.16
N LYS A 58 -2.60 20.97 5.91
CA LYS A 58 -4.03 20.85 5.54
C LYS A 58 -4.36 19.41 5.21
N VAL A 59 -5.61 19.00 5.49
CA VAL A 59 -6.16 17.70 5.06
C VAL A 59 -7.35 17.95 4.14
N LEU A 60 -7.29 17.38 2.94
CA LEU A 60 -8.37 17.38 1.95
C LEU A 60 -8.88 15.96 1.76
N PHE A 61 -10.08 15.83 1.23
CA PHE A 61 -10.67 14.54 0.86
C PHE A 61 -10.79 14.42 -0.66
N HIS A 62 -10.53 13.21 -1.15
CA HIS A 62 -10.91 12.78 -2.50
C HIS A 62 -11.41 11.33 -2.44
N GLN A 63 -12.60 11.08 -3.02
CA GLN A 63 -13.11 9.71 -3.10
C GLN A 63 -12.24 8.88 -4.04
N LEU A 64 -11.83 7.69 -3.58
CA LEU A 64 -10.99 6.79 -4.37
C LEU A 64 -11.27 5.34 -4.01
N ASP A 65 -11.74 4.58 -4.99
CA ASP A 65 -11.66 3.13 -4.99
C ASP A 65 -10.47 2.71 -5.87
N VAL A 66 -9.42 2.17 -5.25
CA VAL A 66 -8.20 1.76 -5.96
C VAL A 66 -8.42 0.54 -6.87
N ALA A 67 -9.51 -0.21 -6.67
CA ALA A 67 -9.90 -1.32 -7.52
C ALA A 67 -10.64 -0.88 -8.79
N ASP A 68 -11.23 0.32 -8.79
CA ASP A 68 -11.96 0.88 -9.92
C ASP A 68 -11.07 1.80 -10.78
N PRO A 69 -10.74 1.41 -12.02
CA PRO A 69 -9.94 2.24 -12.93
C PRO A 69 -10.54 3.64 -13.19
N ALA A 70 -11.87 3.77 -13.24
CA ALA A 70 -12.52 5.06 -13.46
C ALA A 70 -12.36 5.98 -12.26
N SER A 71 -12.48 5.44 -11.05
CA SER A 71 -12.20 6.16 -9.81
C SER A 71 -10.73 6.63 -9.74
N VAL A 72 -9.79 5.74 -10.10
CA VAL A 72 -8.36 6.11 -10.13
C VAL A 72 -8.08 7.19 -11.16
N ALA A 73 -8.74 7.16 -12.32
CA ALA A 73 -8.55 8.15 -13.39
C ALA A 73 -8.99 9.57 -13.01
N SER A 74 -9.85 9.74 -11.99
CA SER A 74 -10.28 11.06 -11.50
C SER A 74 -9.23 11.76 -10.61
N LEU A 75 -8.35 10.99 -9.97
CA LEU A 75 -7.38 11.53 -9.00
C LEU A 75 -6.31 12.44 -9.64
N PRO A 76 -5.73 12.15 -10.83
CA PRO A 76 -4.83 13.04 -11.54
C PRO A 76 -5.39 14.45 -11.77
N ASP A 77 -6.63 14.57 -12.21
CA ASP A 77 -7.26 15.86 -12.46
C ASP A 77 -7.45 16.65 -11.16
N PHE A 78 -7.81 15.98 -10.07
CA PHE A 78 -7.87 16.58 -8.75
C PHE A 78 -6.48 17.11 -8.32
N ILE A 79 -5.43 16.32 -8.43
CA ILE A 79 -4.05 16.72 -8.07
C ILE A 79 -3.58 17.89 -8.94
N LYS A 80 -3.85 17.84 -10.25
CA LYS A 80 -3.53 18.91 -11.19
C LYS A 80 -4.19 20.23 -10.78
N THR A 81 -5.49 20.19 -10.49
CA THR A 81 -6.29 21.37 -10.18
C THR A 81 -5.92 21.97 -8.83
N GLN A 82 -5.66 21.14 -7.83
CA GLN A 82 -5.38 21.59 -6.46
C GLN A 82 -3.93 22.03 -6.24
N PHE A 83 -2.96 21.35 -6.88
CA PHE A 83 -1.56 21.49 -6.50
C PHE A 83 -0.59 21.62 -7.69
N GLY A 84 -0.94 21.10 -8.86
CA GLY A 84 -0.06 21.05 -10.04
C GLY A 84 1.08 20.02 -9.95
N LYS A 85 1.40 19.50 -8.77
CA LYS A 85 2.44 18.47 -8.51
C LYS A 85 2.04 17.58 -7.34
N LEU A 86 2.78 16.48 -7.16
CA LEU A 86 2.68 15.62 -5.99
C LEU A 86 4.08 15.28 -5.48
N ASP A 87 4.29 15.27 -4.17
CA ASP A 87 5.59 14.95 -3.56
C ASP A 87 5.61 13.54 -2.94
N ILE A 88 4.48 13.06 -2.42
CA ILE A 88 4.41 11.80 -1.67
C ILE A 88 3.15 11.03 -2.07
N LEU A 89 3.34 9.75 -2.40
CA LEU A 89 2.26 8.77 -2.52
C LEU A 89 2.47 7.67 -1.46
N VAL A 90 1.46 7.42 -0.63
CA VAL A 90 1.42 6.28 0.28
C VAL A 90 0.30 5.33 -0.17
N ASN A 91 0.67 4.21 -0.79
CA ASN A 91 -0.23 3.12 -1.14
C ASN A 91 -0.49 2.28 0.12
N ASN A 92 -1.52 2.68 0.88
CA ASN A 92 -1.90 2.04 2.13
C ASN A 92 -3.16 1.18 1.99
N ALA A 93 -4.03 1.44 1.02
CA ALA A 93 -5.24 0.63 0.81
C ALA A 93 -4.91 -0.87 0.70
N GLY A 94 -5.63 -1.69 1.47
CA GLY A 94 -5.41 -3.13 1.46
C GLY A 94 -6.46 -3.89 2.27
N ILE A 95 -6.66 -5.15 1.91
CA ILE A 95 -7.57 -6.10 2.57
C ILE A 95 -6.88 -7.44 2.80
N GLY A 96 -7.46 -8.25 3.71
CA GLY A 96 -6.90 -9.58 4.05
C GLY A 96 -7.22 -10.69 3.06
N GLY A 97 -8.20 -10.50 2.15
CA GLY A 97 -8.62 -11.54 1.20
C GLY A 97 -9.31 -12.73 1.87
N VAL A 98 -9.92 -12.51 3.03
CA VAL A 98 -10.63 -13.54 3.80
C VAL A 98 -11.92 -12.96 4.39
N SER A 99 -12.94 -13.80 4.56
CA SER A 99 -14.07 -13.55 5.44
C SER A 99 -13.92 -14.37 6.71
N THR A 100 -14.55 -13.91 7.78
CA THR A 100 -14.63 -14.69 9.02
C THR A 100 -16.09 -14.95 9.35
N GLU A 101 -16.41 -16.20 9.61
CA GLU A 101 -17.68 -16.61 10.21
C GLU A 101 -17.43 -16.94 11.69
N GLN A 102 -18.35 -16.51 12.54
CA GLN A 102 -18.29 -16.87 13.95
C GLN A 102 -19.08 -18.16 14.12
N VAL A 103 -18.37 -19.27 14.32
CA VAL A 103 -18.97 -20.56 14.64
C VAL A 103 -18.55 -20.91 16.06
N ASP A 104 -19.51 -21.02 16.98
CA ASP A 104 -19.33 -21.50 18.36
C ASP A 104 -18.10 -20.93 19.10
N GLN A 105 -17.98 -19.60 19.21
CA GLN A 105 -16.86 -18.88 19.85
C GLN A 105 -15.51 -18.99 19.14
N SER A 106 -15.39 -19.79 18.07
CA SER A 106 -14.21 -19.82 17.20
C SER A 106 -14.45 -18.97 15.95
N ARG A 107 -13.38 -18.32 15.45
CA ARG A 107 -13.42 -17.62 14.16
C ARG A 107 -12.74 -18.51 13.11
N THR A 108 -13.53 -18.96 12.16
CA THR A 108 -13.00 -19.70 11.00
C THR A 108 -12.74 -18.71 9.88
N MET A 109 -11.51 -18.66 9.36
CA MET A 109 -11.18 -17.88 8.18
C MET A 109 -11.57 -18.65 6.93
N ASN A 110 -12.36 -18.02 6.08
CA ASN A 110 -12.78 -18.56 4.80
C ASN A 110 -12.09 -17.78 3.66
N GLN A 111 -11.50 -18.51 2.72
CA GLN A 111 -10.88 -17.98 1.51
C GLN A 111 -11.66 -18.48 0.30
N THR A 112 -12.26 -17.58 -0.46
CA THR A 112 -12.92 -17.90 -1.73
C THR A 112 -12.16 -17.30 -2.89
N TYR A 113 -12.44 -17.78 -4.10
CA TYR A 113 -11.82 -17.24 -5.32
C TYR A 113 -12.10 -15.73 -5.48
N GLU A 114 -13.33 -15.31 -5.23
CA GLU A 114 -13.76 -13.90 -5.34
C GLU A 114 -13.03 -13.01 -4.34
N LEU A 115 -12.86 -13.47 -3.10
CA LEU A 115 -12.07 -12.76 -2.08
C LEU A 115 -10.58 -12.72 -2.43
N ALA A 116 -10.06 -13.77 -3.04
CA ALA A 116 -8.68 -13.81 -3.50
C ALA A 116 -8.45 -12.84 -4.65
N GLU A 117 -9.35 -12.82 -5.64
CA GLU A 117 -9.30 -11.90 -6.76
C GLU A 117 -9.41 -10.43 -6.29
N GLU A 118 -10.40 -10.12 -5.42
CA GLU A 118 -10.55 -8.78 -4.83
C GLU A 118 -9.28 -8.36 -4.08
N CYS A 119 -8.65 -9.27 -3.34
CA CYS A 119 -7.42 -9.01 -2.61
C CYS A 119 -6.29 -8.60 -3.54
N LEU A 120 -6.09 -9.30 -4.66
CA LEU A 120 -5.09 -8.93 -5.66
C LEU A 120 -5.43 -7.58 -6.31
N GLN A 121 -6.71 -7.35 -6.66
CA GLN A 121 -7.17 -6.11 -7.29
C GLN A 121 -6.94 -4.89 -6.42
N ILE A 122 -7.10 -4.99 -5.10
CA ILE A 122 -6.89 -3.88 -4.18
C ILE A 122 -5.41 -3.75 -3.80
N ASN A 123 -4.78 -4.84 -3.32
CA ASN A 123 -3.46 -4.77 -2.69
C ASN A 123 -2.34 -4.54 -3.70
N TYR A 124 -2.38 -5.19 -4.86
CA TYR A 124 -1.35 -5.07 -5.88
C TYR A 124 -1.78 -4.15 -7.03
N TYR A 125 -2.84 -4.51 -7.74
CA TYR A 125 -3.26 -3.72 -8.92
C TYR A 125 -3.73 -2.32 -8.54
N GLY A 126 -4.34 -2.14 -7.37
CA GLY A 126 -4.72 -0.83 -6.86
C GLY A 126 -3.53 0.08 -6.61
N ALA A 127 -2.48 -0.44 -5.97
CA ALA A 127 -1.23 0.28 -5.76
C ALA A 127 -0.52 0.60 -7.09
N LYS A 128 -0.50 -0.35 -8.03
CA LYS A 128 0.06 -0.19 -9.37
C LYS A 128 -0.66 0.93 -10.13
N ARG A 129 -1.99 0.85 -10.27
CA ARG A 129 -2.80 1.86 -10.97
C ARG A 129 -2.62 3.26 -10.37
N THR A 130 -2.64 3.36 -9.04
CA THR A 130 -2.47 4.66 -8.36
C THR A 130 -1.08 5.23 -8.58
N ALA A 131 -0.03 4.42 -8.51
CA ALA A 131 1.33 4.84 -8.79
C ALA A 131 1.51 5.30 -10.25
N GLU A 132 0.99 4.53 -11.21
CA GLU A 132 1.01 4.88 -12.63
C GLU A 132 0.30 6.20 -12.90
N ALA A 133 -0.91 6.38 -12.37
CA ALA A 133 -1.72 7.59 -12.56
C ALA A 133 -1.05 8.85 -11.97
N LEU A 134 -0.34 8.72 -10.84
CA LEU A 134 0.25 9.86 -10.13
C LEU A 134 1.73 10.09 -10.44
N THR A 135 2.42 9.17 -11.11
CA THR A 135 3.83 9.33 -11.49
C THR A 135 4.11 10.62 -12.27
N PRO A 136 3.30 11.08 -13.25
CA PRO A 136 3.55 12.35 -13.93
C PRO A 136 3.62 13.55 -12.98
N PHE A 137 2.85 13.56 -11.91
CA PHE A 137 2.86 14.63 -10.90
C PHE A 137 4.02 14.48 -9.90
N LEU A 138 4.40 13.25 -9.57
CA LEU A 138 5.59 12.96 -8.76
C LEU A 138 6.88 13.38 -9.48
N GLN A 139 6.94 13.25 -10.80
CA GLN A 139 8.08 13.72 -11.61
C GLN A 139 8.28 15.24 -11.57
N LEU A 140 7.25 16.01 -11.22
CA LEU A 140 7.33 17.47 -11.04
C LEU A 140 7.84 17.87 -9.65
N SER A 141 8.04 16.91 -8.75
CA SER A 141 8.57 17.14 -7.41
C SER A 141 10.10 17.13 -7.41
N ASN A 142 10.68 18.00 -6.59
CA ASN A 142 12.12 17.95 -6.27
C ASN A 142 12.48 16.86 -5.25
N SER A 143 11.46 16.17 -4.71
CA SER A 143 11.61 15.20 -3.62
C SER A 143 10.51 14.14 -3.67
N PRO A 144 10.40 13.37 -4.79
CA PRO A 144 9.30 12.41 -4.97
C PRO A 144 9.48 11.15 -4.12
N ARG A 145 8.40 10.70 -3.47
CA ARG A 145 8.37 9.52 -2.59
C ARG A 145 7.17 8.63 -2.93
N ILE A 146 7.42 7.34 -3.01
CA ILE A 146 6.35 6.32 -3.02
C ILE A 146 6.61 5.34 -1.87
N VAL A 147 5.62 5.17 -1.01
CA VAL A 147 5.65 4.21 0.10
C VAL A 147 4.55 3.20 -0.12
N ASN A 148 4.92 1.93 -0.28
CA ASN A 148 3.98 0.83 -0.40
C ASN A 148 3.83 0.12 0.95
N VAL A 149 2.65 0.19 1.57
CA VAL A 149 2.38 -0.49 2.84
C VAL A 149 2.16 -1.98 2.58
N SER A 150 3.20 -2.75 2.85
CA SER A 150 3.28 -4.18 2.63
C SER A 150 3.13 -4.98 3.93
N SER A 151 3.71 -6.17 3.97
CA SER A 151 3.69 -7.08 5.12
C SER A 151 4.92 -8.00 5.10
N SER A 152 5.35 -8.44 6.27
CA SER A 152 6.34 -9.52 6.40
C SER A 152 5.84 -10.85 5.78
N MET A 153 4.53 -11.03 5.66
CA MET A 153 3.97 -12.16 4.91
C MET A 153 4.32 -12.13 3.42
N GLY A 154 4.58 -10.96 2.85
CA GLY A 154 5.02 -10.82 1.46
C GLY A 154 6.49 -11.10 1.21
N LYS A 155 7.25 -11.58 2.20
CA LYS A 155 8.63 -12.01 1.99
C LYS A 155 8.70 -13.26 1.12
N LEU A 156 9.74 -13.40 0.31
CA LEU A 156 9.95 -14.54 -0.58
C LEU A 156 10.03 -15.88 0.15
N GLN A 157 10.45 -15.88 1.42
CA GLN A 157 10.41 -17.08 2.26
C GLN A 157 9.00 -17.62 2.52
N SER A 158 7.97 -16.77 2.42
CA SER A 158 6.57 -17.16 2.56
C SER A 158 5.96 -17.69 1.26
N ILE A 159 6.69 -17.63 0.15
CA ILE A 159 6.27 -18.18 -1.14
C ILE A 159 6.97 -19.52 -1.33
N SER A 160 6.23 -20.61 -1.11
CA SER A 160 6.77 -21.98 -1.23
C SER A 160 6.72 -22.51 -2.66
N ASN A 161 5.95 -21.86 -3.58
CA ASN A 161 5.95 -22.19 -5.00
C ASN A 161 7.28 -21.73 -5.62
N GLU A 162 8.16 -22.69 -5.95
CA GLU A 162 9.53 -22.41 -6.41
C GLU A 162 9.58 -21.65 -7.74
N TRP A 163 8.60 -21.88 -8.63
CA TRP A 163 8.51 -21.13 -9.90
C TRP A 163 8.17 -19.66 -9.65
N ALA A 164 7.14 -19.37 -8.84
CA ALA A 164 6.75 -18.01 -8.48
C ALA A 164 7.87 -17.31 -7.70
N LYS A 165 8.49 -18.00 -6.74
CA LYS A 165 9.60 -17.48 -5.95
C LYS A 165 10.78 -17.10 -6.82
N ARG A 166 11.17 -17.96 -7.78
CA ARG A 166 12.25 -17.67 -8.73
C ARG A 166 11.96 -16.43 -9.56
N ILE A 167 10.73 -16.26 -10.06
CA ILE A 167 10.33 -15.07 -10.82
C ILE A 167 10.42 -13.82 -9.92
N LEU A 168 9.75 -13.86 -8.76
CA LEU A 168 9.69 -12.71 -7.87
C LEU A 168 11.05 -12.35 -7.23
N SER A 169 12.01 -13.25 -7.19
CA SER A 169 13.38 -13.00 -6.68
C SER A 169 14.33 -12.40 -7.71
N ASP A 170 14.05 -12.54 -9.01
CA ASP A 170 14.93 -12.07 -10.09
C ASP A 170 14.86 -10.54 -10.22
N ALA A 171 15.59 -9.84 -9.35
CA ALA A 171 15.57 -8.37 -9.32
C ALA A 171 16.11 -7.71 -10.60
N GLU A 172 16.91 -8.42 -11.41
CA GLU A 172 17.50 -7.87 -12.63
C GLU A 172 16.53 -7.94 -13.82
N ASN A 173 15.85 -9.07 -14.00
CA ASN A 173 15.00 -9.33 -15.18
C ASN A 173 13.51 -9.28 -14.86
N LEU A 174 13.13 -8.94 -13.62
CA LEU A 174 11.74 -8.84 -13.22
C LEU A 174 11.03 -7.72 -13.97
N THR A 175 9.89 -8.06 -14.57
CA THR A 175 8.99 -7.11 -15.23
C THR A 175 7.60 -7.16 -14.62
N GLU A 176 6.79 -6.14 -14.88
CA GLU A 176 5.39 -6.10 -14.44
C GLU A 176 4.60 -7.27 -15.04
N ASP A 177 4.82 -7.62 -16.31
CA ASP A 177 4.18 -8.77 -16.97
C ASP A 177 4.51 -10.10 -16.29
N ARG A 178 5.73 -10.25 -15.78
CA ARG A 178 6.15 -11.45 -15.02
C ARG A 178 5.45 -11.54 -13.67
N ILE A 179 5.24 -10.41 -12.99
CA ILE A 179 4.42 -10.39 -11.77
C ILE A 179 2.97 -10.77 -12.11
N ASP A 180 2.41 -10.16 -13.16
CA ASP A 180 1.04 -10.45 -13.60
C ASP A 180 0.86 -11.92 -14.01
N GLU A 181 1.88 -12.56 -14.58
CA GLU A 181 1.90 -14.00 -14.88
C GLU A 181 1.79 -14.83 -13.59
N VAL A 182 2.58 -14.49 -12.56
CA VAL A 182 2.52 -15.16 -11.26
C VAL A 182 1.13 -15.05 -10.64
N LEU A 183 0.52 -13.87 -10.70
CA LEU A 183 -0.81 -13.63 -10.12
C LEU A 183 -1.91 -14.39 -10.88
N ARG A 184 -1.82 -14.45 -12.20
CA ARG A 184 -2.77 -15.24 -13.02
C ARG A 184 -2.67 -16.73 -12.73
N GLU A 185 -1.45 -17.28 -12.63
CA GLU A 185 -1.27 -18.71 -12.30
C GLU A 185 -1.74 -19.01 -10.88
N PHE A 186 -1.48 -18.13 -9.91
CA PHE A 186 -2.02 -18.26 -8.56
C PHE A 186 -3.56 -18.33 -8.55
N LEU A 187 -4.24 -17.42 -9.25
CA LEU A 187 -5.71 -17.42 -9.30
C LEU A 187 -6.28 -18.66 -10.01
N LYS A 188 -5.61 -19.14 -11.06
CA LYS A 188 -5.97 -20.37 -11.74
C LYS A 188 -5.87 -21.56 -10.78
N ASP A 189 -4.72 -21.74 -10.12
CA ASP A 189 -4.48 -22.80 -9.16
C ASP A 189 -5.42 -22.73 -7.94
N PHE A 190 -5.79 -21.49 -7.54
CA PHE A 190 -6.80 -21.26 -6.50
C PHE A 190 -8.16 -21.81 -6.92
N LYS A 191 -8.59 -21.47 -8.15
CA LYS A 191 -9.89 -21.91 -8.71
C LYS A 191 -9.96 -23.43 -8.88
N GLU A 192 -8.83 -24.06 -9.21
CA GLU A 192 -8.71 -25.51 -9.36
C GLU A 192 -8.57 -26.25 -8.02
N GLY A 193 -8.48 -25.54 -6.88
CA GLY A 193 -8.27 -26.15 -5.55
C GLY A 193 -6.90 -26.78 -5.38
N SER A 194 -5.90 -26.35 -6.17
CA SER A 194 -4.59 -26.97 -6.26
C SER A 194 -3.48 -26.19 -5.55
N LEU A 195 -3.81 -25.23 -4.67
CA LEU A 195 -2.82 -24.39 -4.01
C LEU A 195 -1.76 -25.19 -3.26
N GLU A 196 -2.18 -26.14 -2.41
CA GLU A 196 -1.25 -26.93 -1.59
C GLU A 196 -0.34 -27.81 -2.47
N SER A 197 -0.95 -28.54 -3.42
CA SER A 197 -0.20 -29.43 -4.33
C SER A 197 0.78 -28.70 -5.25
N LYS A 198 0.52 -27.41 -5.54
CA LYS A 198 1.39 -26.53 -6.33
C LYS A 198 2.37 -25.73 -5.46
N GLY A 199 2.35 -25.92 -4.15
CA GLY A 199 3.25 -25.22 -3.23
C GLY A 199 2.94 -23.76 -2.99
N TRP A 200 1.71 -23.31 -3.24
CA TRP A 200 1.28 -21.96 -2.84
C TRP A 200 1.04 -21.89 -1.32
N PRO A 201 1.18 -20.69 -0.72
CA PRO A 201 0.77 -20.52 0.67
C PRO A 201 -0.73 -20.80 0.81
N THR A 202 -1.13 -21.56 1.84
CA THR A 202 -2.53 -21.93 2.09
C THR A 202 -3.20 -21.05 3.14
N PHE A 203 -2.41 -20.42 4.02
CA PHE A 203 -2.88 -19.49 5.02
C PHE A 203 -2.75 -18.05 4.49
N LEU A 204 -3.86 -17.29 4.48
CA LEU A 204 -3.93 -15.93 3.91
C LEU A 204 -3.26 -15.89 2.51
N SER A 205 -3.58 -16.87 1.68
CA SER A 205 -2.88 -17.15 0.43
C SER A 205 -2.82 -15.93 -0.50
N ALA A 206 -3.96 -15.33 -0.82
CA ALA A 206 -4.05 -14.15 -1.68
C ALA A 206 -3.37 -12.93 -1.07
N TYR A 207 -3.51 -12.74 0.24
CA TYR A 207 -2.81 -11.65 0.94
C TYR A 207 -1.29 -11.80 0.81
N THR A 208 -0.77 -12.98 1.12
CA THR A 208 0.67 -13.29 1.03
C THR A 208 1.20 -13.05 -0.38
N VAL A 209 0.53 -13.59 -1.39
CA VAL A 209 0.92 -13.44 -2.79
C VAL A 209 0.81 -11.98 -3.25
N SER A 210 -0.25 -11.27 -2.85
CA SER A 210 -0.42 -9.83 -3.20
C SER A 210 0.68 -8.95 -2.61
N LYS A 211 1.10 -9.24 -1.36
CA LYS A 211 2.18 -8.47 -0.71
C LYS A 211 3.56 -8.81 -1.27
N ALA A 212 3.80 -10.05 -1.70
CA ALA A 212 5.00 -10.43 -2.42
C ALA A 212 5.07 -9.72 -3.80
N ALA A 213 3.96 -9.67 -4.53
CA ALA A 213 3.86 -8.92 -5.77
C ALA A 213 4.11 -7.41 -5.58
N MET A 214 3.56 -6.80 -4.53
CA MET A 214 3.81 -5.40 -4.17
C MET A 214 5.30 -5.14 -3.86
N ASN A 215 5.95 -6.04 -3.11
CA ASN A 215 7.38 -5.95 -2.82
C ASN A 215 8.21 -6.03 -4.11
N ALA A 216 7.87 -6.94 -5.01
CA ALA A 216 8.50 -7.10 -6.31
C ALA A 216 8.32 -5.84 -7.19
N TYR A 217 7.10 -5.31 -7.25
CA TYR A 217 6.78 -4.09 -7.98
C TYR A 217 7.54 -2.85 -7.45
N THR A 218 7.73 -2.77 -6.14
CA THR A 218 8.53 -1.70 -5.52
C THR A 218 9.94 -1.64 -6.10
N ARG A 219 10.58 -2.80 -6.34
CA ARG A 219 11.91 -2.89 -6.95
C ARG A 219 11.91 -2.44 -8.40
N ILE A 220 10.88 -2.82 -9.17
CA ILE A 220 10.70 -2.39 -10.56
C ILE A 220 10.60 -0.86 -10.62
N LEU A 221 9.72 -0.28 -9.82
CA LEU A 221 9.52 1.17 -9.79
C LEU A 221 10.79 1.92 -9.39
N ALA A 222 11.52 1.43 -8.37
CA ALA A 222 12.76 2.05 -7.92
C ALA A 222 13.84 2.04 -9.02
N LYS A 223 13.93 0.97 -9.80
CA LYS A 223 14.83 0.87 -10.96
C LYS A 223 14.38 1.79 -12.11
N LYS A 224 13.08 1.88 -12.36
CA LYS A 224 12.48 2.70 -13.42
C LYS A 224 12.59 4.21 -13.13
N TYR A 225 12.54 4.60 -11.84
CA TYR A 225 12.58 6.00 -11.40
C TYR A 225 13.70 6.23 -10.36
N PRO A 226 14.97 6.26 -10.77
CA PRO A 226 16.11 6.32 -9.84
C PRO A 226 16.20 7.62 -9.03
N SER A 227 15.57 8.71 -9.49
CA SER A 227 15.44 9.97 -8.75
C SER A 227 14.41 9.94 -7.63
N PHE A 228 13.50 8.94 -7.63
CA PHE A 228 12.49 8.79 -6.59
C PHE A 228 13.04 7.98 -5.41
N ARG A 229 12.43 8.15 -4.23
CA ARG A 229 12.64 7.22 -3.11
C ARG A 229 11.40 6.36 -2.98
N ILE A 230 11.51 5.13 -3.45
CA ILE A 230 10.41 4.16 -3.54
C ILE A 230 10.74 2.96 -2.69
N ASN A 231 9.99 2.76 -1.62
CA ASN A 231 10.23 1.67 -0.69
C ASN A 231 8.91 1.01 -0.28
N CYS A 232 8.99 -0.21 0.20
CA CYS A 232 7.86 -0.87 0.84
C CYS A 232 8.16 -1.17 2.31
N VAL A 233 7.10 -1.24 3.12
CA VAL A 233 7.23 -1.42 4.57
C VAL A 233 6.16 -2.33 5.13
N CYS A 234 6.58 -3.25 6.00
CA CYS A 234 5.70 -3.92 6.94
C CYS A 234 5.60 -3.05 8.20
N PRO A 235 4.41 -2.54 8.55
CA PRO A 235 4.22 -1.69 9.73
C PRO A 235 4.30 -2.44 11.06
N GLY A 236 4.44 -3.76 11.02
CA GLY A 236 4.33 -4.66 12.17
C GLY A 236 2.91 -5.20 12.34
N TYR A 237 2.67 -5.90 13.45
CA TYR A 237 1.35 -6.45 13.77
C TYR A 237 0.51 -5.41 14.52
N VAL A 238 -0.09 -4.52 13.74
CA VAL A 238 -0.82 -3.34 14.22
C VAL A 238 -2.28 -3.67 14.47
N LYS A 239 -2.84 -3.18 15.57
CA LYS A 239 -4.26 -3.37 15.95
C LYS A 239 -5.18 -2.59 15.03
N THR A 240 -5.76 -3.28 14.04
CA THR A 240 -6.64 -2.73 13.00
C THR A 240 -7.73 -3.72 12.60
N ASP A 241 -8.70 -3.26 11.83
CA ASP A 241 -9.82 -4.11 11.37
C ASP A 241 -9.36 -5.26 10.46
N ILE A 242 -8.26 -5.11 9.73
CA ILE A 242 -7.74 -6.15 8.82
C ILE A 242 -7.37 -7.45 9.56
N ASN A 243 -7.03 -7.34 10.84
CA ASN A 243 -6.71 -8.47 11.71
C ASN A 243 -7.67 -8.56 12.91
N TYR A 244 -8.89 -8.01 12.76
CA TYR A 244 -9.93 -8.04 13.81
C TYR A 244 -9.44 -7.46 15.15
N ASN A 245 -8.58 -6.44 15.10
CA ASN A 245 -7.99 -5.78 16.25
C ASN A 245 -7.14 -6.70 17.16
N SER A 246 -6.61 -7.81 16.62
CA SER A 246 -5.74 -8.74 17.35
C SER A 246 -4.26 -8.30 17.38
N GLY A 247 -3.91 -7.23 16.68
CA GLY A 247 -2.56 -6.69 16.68
C GLY A 247 -2.08 -6.23 18.07
N ILE A 248 -0.76 -6.16 18.23
CA ILE A 248 -0.11 -5.77 19.50
C ILE A 248 0.41 -4.33 19.49
N LEU A 249 0.65 -3.77 18.30
CA LEU A 249 1.11 -2.39 18.12
C LEU A 249 -0.08 -1.45 17.97
N SER A 250 0.08 -0.21 18.40
CA SER A 250 -0.89 0.85 18.13
C SER A 250 -0.86 1.31 16.67
N VAL A 251 -1.88 2.01 16.22
CA VAL A 251 -1.91 2.58 14.86
C VAL A 251 -0.86 3.68 14.70
N GLU A 252 -0.53 4.38 15.78
CA GLU A 252 0.52 5.40 15.84
C GLU A 252 1.88 4.80 15.52
N GLU A 253 2.24 3.71 16.21
CA GLU A 253 3.49 2.98 15.95
C GLU A 253 3.54 2.39 14.54
N GLY A 254 2.42 1.89 14.03
CA GLY A 254 2.33 1.36 12.68
C GLY A 254 2.54 2.43 11.60
N ALA A 255 1.95 3.61 11.79
CA ALA A 255 2.04 4.73 10.85
C ALA A 255 3.45 5.36 10.80
N GLU A 256 4.17 5.40 11.93
CA GLU A 256 5.55 5.92 12.00
C GLU A 256 6.45 5.34 10.92
N SER A 257 6.30 4.04 10.64
CA SER A 257 7.08 3.34 9.62
C SER A 257 6.87 3.93 8.22
N SER A 258 5.61 4.17 7.84
CA SER A 258 5.23 4.76 6.57
C SER A 258 5.64 6.23 6.48
N VAL A 259 5.43 6.99 7.54
CA VAL A 259 5.78 8.42 7.63
C VAL A 259 7.28 8.61 7.52
N ARG A 260 8.08 7.79 8.21
CA ARG A 260 9.55 7.83 8.10
C ARG A 260 10.02 7.68 6.66
N LEU A 261 9.47 6.72 5.90
CA LEU A 261 9.83 6.52 4.50
C LEU A 261 9.32 7.65 3.60
N ALA A 262 8.15 8.21 3.89
CA ALA A 262 7.60 9.37 3.18
C ALA A 262 8.43 10.65 3.39
N LEU A 263 9.18 10.74 4.49
CA LEU A 263 10.00 11.89 4.85
C LEU A 263 11.50 11.67 4.62
N LEU A 264 11.91 10.58 4.00
CA LEU A 264 13.31 10.31 3.69
C LEU A 264 13.96 11.51 2.98
N PRO A 265 15.24 11.80 3.22
CA PRO A 265 16.01 12.79 2.45
C PRO A 265 16.22 12.33 1.00
N ASN A 266 16.69 13.22 0.13
CA ASN A 266 16.85 12.92 -1.29
C ASN A 266 17.97 11.90 -1.58
N ASP A 267 18.92 11.74 -0.68
CA ASP A 267 19.99 10.74 -0.70
C ASP A 267 19.64 9.45 0.06
N GLY A 268 18.41 9.36 0.57
CA GLY A 268 17.93 8.18 1.28
C GLY A 268 17.79 6.93 0.38
N PRO A 269 17.55 5.77 0.98
CA PRO A 269 17.45 4.50 0.25
C PRO A 269 16.22 4.42 -0.65
N SER A 270 16.31 3.61 -1.72
CA SER A 270 15.23 3.30 -2.65
C SER A 270 15.30 1.83 -3.08
N GLY A 271 14.15 1.22 -3.35
CA GLY A 271 14.05 -0.17 -3.77
C GLY A 271 14.17 -1.18 -2.63
N LEU A 272 13.99 -0.75 -1.38
CA LEU A 272 14.16 -1.61 -0.20
C LEU A 272 12.82 -1.98 0.44
N PHE A 273 12.85 -3.13 1.13
CA PHE A 273 11.79 -3.56 2.04
C PHE A 273 12.21 -3.29 3.50
N PHE A 274 11.29 -2.73 4.26
CA PHE A 274 11.49 -2.44 5.68
C PHE A 274 10.51 -3.23 6.53
N VAL A 275 10.97 -3.68 7.69
CA VAL A 275 10.11 -4.13 8.78
C VAL A 275 10.21 -3.06 9.86
N ARG A 276 9.15 -2.27 10.02
CA ARG A 276 9.16 -1.06 10.84
C ARG A 276 10.28 -0.09 10.41
N SER A 277 11.30 0.08 11.25
CA SER A 277 12.42 0.97 10.98
C SER A 277 13.61 0.28 10.30
N GLU A 278 13.65 -1.04 10.27
CA GLU A 278 14.83 -1.81 9.87
C GLU A 278 14.71 -2.32 8.43
N VAL A 279 15.82 -2.23 7.69
CA VAL A 279 15.93 -2.87 6.36
C VAL A 279 15.87 -4.39 6.53
N SER A 280 15.09 -5.02 5.67
CA SER A 280 14.91 -6.47 5.68
C SER A 280 15.04 -7.05 4.27
N SER A 281 15.30 -8.34 4.16
CA SER A 281 15.18 -9.05 2.88
C SER A 281 13.73 -9.07 2.38
N PHE A 282 13.60 -9.10 1.06
CA PHE A 282 12.31 -9.37 0.39
C PHE A 282 11.85 -10.80 0.61
#